data_9cafd69c7ee6a41a6dcae1eb329e4618
#
_entry.id   9cafd69c7ee6a41a6dcae1eb329e4618
#
_cell.length_a   1.000
_cell.length_b   1.000
_cell.length_c   1.000
_cell.angle_alpha   90.00
_cell.angle_beta   90.00
_cell.angle_gamma   90.00
#
_symmetry.space_group_name_H-M   'P 1'
#
loop_
_entity.id
_entity.type
_entity.pdbx_description
1 polymer ?
#
loop_
_entity_poly.entity_id
_entity_poly.type
_entity_poly.pdbx_seq_one_letter_code
_entity_poly.pdbx_strand_id
1 'polypeptide(L)' 'MQLATVFQTFNPAEAQLIASMIEAAGIPVHLDQEASSLSVGSGMTTGGVFVQVPEERAEEARALIET' A
#
# COMPACT_ATOMS: atom_id res chain seq x y z
N MET A 1 -3.87 16.24 0.35
CA MET A 1 -3.81 15.08 1.13
C MET A 1 -2.61 14.27 0.74
N GLN A 2 -1.86 13.80 1.66
CA GLN A 2 -0.72 13.03 1.36
C GLN A 2 -0.92 11.58 1.71
N LEU A 3 -0.34 10.69 0.94
CA LEU A 3 -0.45 9.28 1.19
C LEU A 3 0.84 8.73 1.78
N ALA A 4 0.71 7.79 2.65
CA ALA A 4 1.86 7.14 3.26
C ALA A 4 1.78 5.65 2.98
N THR A 5 2.90 5.05 2.66
CA THR A 5 2.93 3.62 2.38
C THR A 5 2.99 2.87 3.70
N VAL A 6 2.03 2.00 3.94
CA VAL A 6 2.01 1.24 5.16
C VAL A 6 2.34 -0.22 4.95
N PHE A 7 2.38 -0.67 3.71
CA PHE A 7 2.69 -2.07 3.44
C PHE A 7 3.15 -2.18 2.01
N GLN A 8 4.04 -3.10 1.73
CA GLN A 8 4.50 -3.33 0.39
C GLN A 8 4.66 -4.82 0.20
N THR A 9 4.27 -5.35 -0.93
CA THR A 9 4.38 -6.76 -1.19
C THR A 9 4.48 -6.98 -2.66
N PHE A 10 5.10 -8.08 -3.07
CA PHE A 10 5.17 -8.38 -4.47
C PHE A 10 3.99 -9.28 -4.86
N ASN A 11 3.17 -9.66 -3.91
CA ASN A 11 2.03 -10.52 -4.19
C ASN A 11 0.77 -9.67 -4.25
N PRO A 12 0.17 -9.49 -5.42
CA PRO A 12 -1.01 -8.64 -5.53
C PRO A 12 -2.18 -9.14 -4.70
N ALA A 13 -2.28 -10.43 -4.52
CA ALA A 13 -3.38 -10.97 -3.74
C ALA A 13 -3.23 -10.56 -2.29
N GLU A 14 -2.00 -10.52 -1.82
CA GLU A 14 -1.75 -10.11 -0.45
C GLU A 14 -2.06 -8.63 -0.30
N ALA A 15 -1.71 -7.83 -1.27
CA ALA A 15 -1.98 -6.41 -1.20
C ALA A 15 -3.48 -6.16 -1.12
N GLN A 16 -4.25 -6.92 -1.90
CA GLN A 16 -5.66 -6.74 -1.87
C GLN A 16 -6.25 -7.18 -0.54
N LEU A 17 -5.71 -8.21 0.07
CA LEU A 17 -6.22 -8.66 1.33
C LEU A 17 -5.96 -7.58 2.38
N ILE A 18 -4.77 -7.02 2.40
CA ILE A 18 -4.43 -5.99 3.36
C ILE A 18 -5.30 -4.76 3.12
N ALA A 19 -5.50 -4.41 1.86
CA ALA A 19 -6.33 -3.26 1.55
C ALA A 19 -7.75 -3.48 2.05
N SER A 20 -8.27 -4.67 1.88
CA SER A 20 -9.61 -4.95 2.34
C SER A 20 -9.73 -4.81 3.84
N MET A 21 -8.73 -5.24 4.56
CA MET A 21 -8.77 -5.13 5.99
C MET A 21 -8.80 -3.67 6.41
N ILE A 22 -8.01 -2.86 5.76
CA ILE A 22 -7.95 -1.46 6.12
C ILE A 22 -9.24 -0.75 5.74
N GLU A 23 -9.78 -1.09 4.57
CA GLU A 23 -11.02 -0.45 4.17
C GLU A 23 -12.16 -0.84 5.09
N ALA A 24 -12.14 -2.04 5.59
CA ALA A 24 -13.19 -2.49 6.49
C ALA A 24 -13.18 -1.67 7.77
N ALA A 25 -12.07 -1.07 8.09
CA ALA A 25 -11.98 -0.22 9.26
C ALA A 25 -12.33 1.23 8.94
N GLY A 26 -12.74 1.51 7.74
CA GLY A 26 -13.15 2.86 7.37
C GLY A 26 -12.03 3.76 6.90
N ILE A 27 -10.88 3.20 6.58
CA ILE A 27 -9.76 3.98 6.12
C ILE A 27 -9.62 3.85 4.62
N PRO A 28 -9.56 4.92 3.88
CA PRO A 28 -9.41 4.83 2.43
C PRO A 28 -8.04 4.26 2.09
N VAL A 29 -7.97 3.42 1.09
CA VAL A 29 -6.73 2.79 0.69
C VAL A 29 -6.45 3.00 -0.77
N HIS A 30 -5.20 3.21 -1.11
CA HIS A 30 -4.80 3.35 -2.49
C HIS A 30 -3.71 2.33 -2.76
N LEU A 31 -3.87 1.56 -3.82
CA LEU A 31 -2.85 0.59 -4.21
C LEU A 31 -2.06 1.15 -5.37
N ASP A 32 -0.76 1.28 -5.19
CA ASP A 32 0.06 1.87 -6.21
C ASP A 32 1.02 0.85 -6.76
N GLN A 33 0.86 0.54 -8.00
CA GLN A 33 1.72 -0.35 -8.62
C GLN A 33 2.57 0.30 -9.61
N GLU A 34 2.37 1.56 -9.92
CA GLU A 34 3.03 2.17 -10.90
C GLU A 34 4.36 2.45 -10.72
N ALA A 35 4.80 2.46 -9.66
CA ALA A 35 6.12 2.74 -9.45
C ALA A 35 6.93 1.90 -10.35
N SER A 36 6.50 0.75 -10.55
CA SER A 36 7.28 -0.07 -11.36
C SER A 36 7.37 0.39 -12.74
N SER A 37 6.39 0.90 -13.25
CA SER A 37 6.43 1.25 -14.62
C SER A 37 7.24 2.46 -14.81
N LEU A 38 7.18 3.37 -13.95
CA LEU A 38 7.88 4.49 -14.14
C LEU A 38 9.27 4.32 -14.00
N SER A 39 9.62 3.56 -13.20
CA SER A 39 10.94 3.50 -12.98
C SER A 39 11.61 2.64 -13.79
N VAL A 40 11.14 2.44 -14.76
CA VAL A 40 11.69 1.66 -15.58
C VAL A 40 13.03 1.76 -15.50
N GLY A 41 13.49 2.70 -15.51
CA GLY A 41 14.74 2.78 -15.56
C GLY A 41 15.35 2.09 -14.53
N SER A 42 14.96 2.31 -13.51
CA SER A 42 15.64 1.83 -12.50
C SER A 42 15.27 0.62 -12.19
N GLY A 43 14.52 0.45 -12.55
CA GLY A 43 14.13 -0.46 -12.06
C GLY A 43 14.10 -1.53 -11.79
N MET A 44 14.36 -1.80 -11.96
CA MET A 44 14.38 -2.78 -11.83
C MET A 44 13.80 -3.34 -10.89
N THR A 45 13.55 -3.23 -10.30
CA THR A 45 13.15 -3.83 -9.41
C THR A 45 12.13 -3.85 -8.91
N THR A 46 11.76 -3.51 -8.83
CA THR A 46 10.95 -3.44 -8.18
C THR A 46 9.82 -3.70 -8.13
N GLY A 47 9.22 -3.54 -8.29
CA GLY A 47 8.06 -3.78 -8.24
C GLY A 47 7.31 -3.98 -7.18
N GLY A 48 6.30 -4.51 -7.19
CA GLY A 48 5.51 -4.70 -6.07
C GLY A 48 4.38 -3.76 -6.00
N VAL A 49 3.52 -3.98 -5.03
CA VAL A 49 2.36 -3.17 -4.82
C VAL A 49 2.53 -2.45 -3.50
N PHE A 50 2.28 -1.16 -3.50
CA PHE A 50 2.40 -0.38 -2.29
C PHE A 50 1.00 -0.06 -1.78
N VAL A 51 0.73 -0.40 -0.54
CA VAL A 51 -0.57 -0.11 0.06
C VAL A 51 -0.43 1.21 0.77
N GLN A 52 -1.18 2.21 0.32
CA GLN A 52 -1.05 3.54 0.85
C GLN A 52 -2.33 4.05 1.46
N VAL A 53 -2.24 4.85 2.49
CA VAL A 53 -3.40 5.41 3.15
C VAL A 53 -3.08 6.87 3.45
N PRO A 54 -4.07 7.69 3.77
CA PRO A 54 -3.78 9.08 4.12
C PRO A 54 -2.82 9.12 5.29
N GLU A 55 -1.86 9.98 5.22
CA GLU A 55 -0.86 10.08 6.21
C GLU A 55 -1.42 10.16 7.61
N GLU A 56 -2.46 10.89 7.78
CA GLU A 56 -3.04 11.07 9.08
C GLU A 56 -3.68 9.79 9.62
N ARG A 57 -3.90 8.80 8.79
CA ARG A 57 -4.44 7.54 9.25
C ARG A 57 -3.40 6.41 9.19
N ALA A 58 -2.17 6.75 8.91
CA ALA A 58 -1.16 5.72 8.73
C ALA A 58 -0.89 4.88 9.97
N GLU A 59 -0.89 5.49 11.10
CA GLU A 59 -0.65 4.76 12.30
C GLU A 59 -1.74 3.76 12.57
N GLU A 60 -2.97 4.18 12.34
CA GLU A 60 -4.10 3.35 12.54
C GLU A 60 -4.03 2.17 11.59
N ALA A 61 -3.68 2.41 10.34
CA ALA A 61 -3.60 1.35 9.36
C ALA A 61 -2.50 0.35 9.72
N ARG A 62 -1.39 0.85 10.20
CA ARG A 62 -0.30 -0.03 10.56
C ARG A 62 -0.69 -0.93 11.71
N ALA A 63 -1.46 -0.41 12.63
CA ALA A 63 -1.88 -1.20 13.75
C ALA A 63 -2.78 -2.35 13.30
N LEU A 64 -3.58 -2.10 12.28
CA LEU A 64 -4.43 -3.15 11.77
C LEU A 64 -3.59 -4.24 11.11
N ILE A 65 -2.58 -3.86 10.41
CA ILE A 65 -1.74 -4.81 9.72
C ILE A 65 -0.92 -5.64 10.69
N GLU A 66 -0.49 -5.04 11.74
CA GLU A 66 0.31 -5.73 12.66
C GLU A 66 -0.41 -6.69 13.59
N THR A 67 -1.67 -6.61 13.65
CA THR A 67 -2.40 -7.45 14.53
C THR A 67 -2.46 -8.87 14.11
#